data_77b3f4a92534e91bdc520ada9fd4bac3
#
_entry.id   77b3f4a92534e91bdc520ada9fd4bac3
#
_cell.length_a   1.000
_cell.length_b   1.000
_cell.length_c   1.000
_cell.angle_alpha   90.00
_cell.angle_beta   90.00
_cell.angle_gamma   90.00
#
_symmetry.space_group_name_H-M   'P 1'
#
loop_
_entity.id
_entity.type
_entity.pdbx_description
1 polymer ?
#
loop_
_entity_poly.entity_id
_entity_poly.type
_entity_poly.pdbx_seq_one_letter_code
_entity_poly.pdbx_strand_id
1 'polypeptide(L)'
;MARIRQDAAETRSVLAAAWARLPEPLRTPTQYLGRHYAGCGATIGAMPKCDFACAGCYLGEDANRTHPRPLAEIRTQLRELRAWLGPAGNVQLTDGEVSLRREVEVIELIRYAREIGLVPMLMTHGESFRRRPGLLERLMVEGGLTEIGVHVDTTQRGRRDRFALAKTEADLNPLRVEFAALIRAARRQTGRRLEAASTVTVTRDNLAGVPDIIRCLLAHTDAFKMVSFQPVADVGRTEHNLRGVHPDELWEKIAEGAGDRSIRRGEGSLGHPSCSRFVQGFAVRNPLPGRPRFFPYYRRDQPDEINALQELFDRVGGMSFRLDNRWSALRRAGWMLARHGGFALTRLLPQAWKLWRRAGTMRGNYFALVSHHFMSAAEIATPVGRERLEACAFKVSINGRLESMCAVNALGLREAFYREGQPASTPSLTVALT
;
A
#
# COMPACT_ATOMS: atom_id res chain seq x y z
N MET A 1 3.54 11.70 28.18
CA MET A 1 2.14 11.27 28.42
C MET A 1 1.09 12.17 27.74
N ALA A 2 1.21 13.50 27.81
CA ALA A 2 0.25 14.43 27.15
C ALA A 2 0.12 14.18 25.64
N ARG A 3 1.22 14.08 24.90
CA ARG A 3 1.26 13.79 23.45
C ARG A 3 0.55 12.47 23.10
N ILE A 4 0.74 11.39 23.87
CA ILE A 4 0.09 10.09 23.63
C ILE A 4 -1.43 10.19 23.82
N ARG A 5 -1.92 11.01 24.78
CA ARG A 5 -3.35 11.24 24.99
C ARG A 5 -3.96 12.10 23.86
N GLN A 6 -3.23 13.09 23.40
CA GLN A 6 -3.64 13.96 22.29
C GLN A 6 -3.70 13.16 20.99
N ASP A 7 -2.70 12.36 20.67
CA ASP A 7 -2.67 11.46 19.49
C ASP A 7 -3.85 10.46 19.53
N ALA A 8 -4.21 9.94 20.70
CA ALA A 8 -5.34 9.02 20.85
C ALA A 8 -6.69 9.71 20.65
N ALA A 9 -6.86 10.95 21.08
CA ALA A 9 -8.11 11.72 20.87
C ALA A 9 -8.27 12.09 19.41
N GLU A 10 -7.21 12.57 18.76
CA GLU A 10 -7.19 12.89 17.34
C GLU A 10 -7.46 11.65 16.49
N THR A 11 -6.83 10.51 16.81
CA THR A 11 -7.07 9.23 16.13
C THR A 11 -8.56 8.84 16.20
N ARG A 12 -9.20 8.93 17.36
CA ARG A 12 -10.64 8.64 17.49
C ARG A 12 -11.50 9.57 16.64
N SER A 13 -11.16 10.86 16.60
CA SER A 13 -11.90 11.84 15.80
C SER A 13 -11.85 11.53 14.32
N VAL A 14 -10.66 11.26 13.76
CA VAL A 14 -10.51 10.93 12.32
C VAL A 14 -11.16 9.58 11.98
N LEU A 15 -11.11 8.59 12.88
CA LEU A 15 -11.81 7.32 12.68
C LEU A 15 -13.32 7.50 12.68
N ALA A 16 -13.88 8.27 13.62
CA ALA A 16 -15.30 8.57 13.68
C ALA A 16 -15.77 9.30 12.40
N ALA A 17 -14.99 10.28 11.93
CA ALA A 17 -15.28 10.99 10.69
C ALA A 17 -15.21 10.06 9.47
N ALA A 18 -14.27 9.12 9.43
CA ALA A 18 -14.17 8.13 8.35
C ALA A 18 -15.36 7.15 8.37
N TRP A 19 -15.78 6.71 9.56
CA TRP A 19 -16.94 5.84 9.73
C TRP A 19 -18.26 6.54 9.34
N ALA A 20 -18.43 7.81 9.71
CA ALA A 20 -19.62 8.58 9.40
C ALA A 20 -19.84 8.80 7.88
N ARG A 21 -18.74 8.85 7.10
CA ARG A 21 -18.81 8.98 5.63
C ARG A 21 -19.20 7.69 4.91
N LEU A 22 -19.08 6.52 5.56
CA LEU A 22 -19.45 5.26 4.94
C LEU A 22 -20.97 5.14 4.83
N PRO A 23 -21.52 4.78 3.66
CA PRO A 23 -22.89 4.31 3.52
C PRO A 23 -23.20 3.17 4.51
N GLU A 24 -24.41 3.15 5.05
CA GLU A 24 -24.81 2.17 6.06
C GLU A 24 -24.56 0.71 5.63
N PRO A 25 -24.89 0.28 4.41
CA PRO A 25 -24.65 -1.10 3.96
C PRO A 25 -23.18 -1.52 3.97
N LEU A 26 -22.24 -0.56 3.93
CA LEU A 26 -20.81 -0.81 3.96
C LEU A 26 -20.22 -0.89 5.38
N ARG A 27 -20.99 -0.57 6.42
CA ARG A 27 -20.60 -0.62 7.84
C ARG A 27 -20.65 -2.04 8.39
N THR A 28 -19.96 -2.96 7.71
CA THR A 28 -19.93 -4.38 8.07
C THR A 28 -18.99 -4.67 9.26
N PRO A 29 -19.15 -5.83 9.93
CA PRO A 29 -18.25 -6.26 11.00
C PRO A 29 -16.77 -6.35 10.62
N THR A 30 -16.47 -6.55 9.34
CA THR A 30 -15.10 -6.67 8.82
C THR A 30 -14.65 -5.41 8.06
N GLN A 31 -15.34 -4.28 8.26
CA GLN A 31 -14.94 -2.98 7.74
C GLN A 31 -13.83 -2.37 8.62
N TYR A 32 -12.69 -2.07 8.02
CA TYR A 32 -11.55 -1.46 8.72
C TYR A 32 -11.55 0.07 8.64
N LEU A 33 -12.18 0.66 7.61
CA LEU A 33 -12.29 2.12 7.49
C LEU A 33 -13.18 2.67 8.61
N GLY A 34 -12.64 3.62 9.34
CA GLY A 34 -13.31 4.21 10.49
C GLY A 34 -13.28 3.39 11.78
N ARG A 35 -12.79 2.14 11.72
CA ARG A 35 -12.63 1.28 12.91
C ARG A 35 -11.15 1.08 13.27
N HIS A 36 -10.29 0.90 12.30
CA HIS A 36 -8.85 0.71 12.50
C HIS A 36 -7.99 1.69 11.70
N TYR A 37 -8.41 2.05 10.50
CA TYR A 37 -7.76 3.02 9.64
C TYR A 37 -8.72 4.14 9.24
N ALA A 38 -8.21 5.37 9.16
CA ALA A 38 -8.98 6.50 8.60
C ALA A 38 -8.93 6.53 7.07
N GLY A 39 -7.98 5.82 6.47
CA GLY A 39 -7.76 5.72 5.04
C GLY A 39 -6.29 5.53 4.70
N CYS A 40 -5.96 5.81 3.44
CA CYS A 40 -4.61 5.84 2.89
C CYS A 40 -4.47 7.08 1.99
N GLY A 41 -3.32 7.71 1.97
CA GLY A 41 -3.06 8.90 1.16
C GLY A 41 -1.89 8.72 0.20
N ALA A 42 -1.87 9.54 -0.85
CA ALA A 42 -0.74 9.61 -1.77
C ALA A 42 -0.44 11.05 -2.18
N THR A 43 0.82 11.32 -2.48
CA THR A 43 1.24 12.59 -3.10
C THR A 43 1.04 12.56 -4.61
N ILE A 44 0.96 13.75 -5.21
CA ILE A 44 0.98 13.98 -6.65
C ILE A 44 2.02 15.06 -6.98
N GLY A 45 2.73 14.91 -8.09
CA GLY A 45 3.78 15.85 -8.49
C GLY A 45 5.10 15.70 -7.74
N ALA A 46 5.21 14.73 -6.82
CA ALA A 46 6.47 14.48 -6.13
C ALA A 46 7.60 14.13 -7.12
N MET A 47 7.32 13.30 -8.11
CA MET A 47 8.17 13.02 -9.27
C MET A 47 7.31 12.48 -10.41
N PRO A 48 6.78 13.31 -11.30
CA PRO A 48 5.93 12.86 -12.41
C PRO A 48 6.64 11.90 -13.37
N LYS A 49 7.96 12.10 -13.58
CA LYS A 49 8.75 11.31 -14.52
C LYS A 49 8.96 9.87 -14.03
N CYS A 50 8.98 8.95 -14.98
CA CYS A 50 9.34 7.56 -14.76
C CYS A 50 10.21 7.07 -15.93
N ASP A 51 11.27 6.36 -15.64
CA ASP A 51 12.17 5.74 -16.65
C ASP A 51 11.65 4.37 -17.12
N PHE A 52 10.46 3.95 -16.64
CA PHE A 52 9.74 2.80 -17.17
C PHE A 52 8.55 3.23 -18.05
N ALA A 53 8.18 2.34 -18.97
CA ALA A 53 7.03 2.46 -19.86
C ALA A 53 6.08 1.26 -19.63
N CYS A 54 5.50 1.16 -18.43
CA CYS A 54 4.59 0.07 -18.08
C CYS A 54 3.36 0.07 -18.99
N ALA A 55 2.92 -1.11 -19.43
CA ALA A 55 1.75 -1.27 -20.28
C ALA A 55 0.45 -0.81 -19.55
N GLY A 56 0.33 -1.09 -18.25
CA GLY A 56 -0.72 -0.55 -17.38
C GLY A 56 -0.15 0.59 -16.54
N CYS A 57 -0.41 1.85 -16.92
CA CYS A 57 0.17 2.99 -16.24
C CYS A 57 -0.83 4.15 -16.11
N TYR A 58 -1.08 4.58 -14.89
CA TYR A 58 -1.99 5.68 -14.57
C TYR A 58 -1.42 7.08 -14.88
N LEU A 59 -0.13 7.19 -15.17
CA LEU A 59 0.47 8.47 -15.57
C LEU A 59 -0.04 8.90 -16.93
N GLY A 60 -0.27 10.22 -17.10
CA GLY A 60 -0.62 10.78 -18.40
C GLY A 60 0.55 10.83 -19.38
N GLU A 61 0.26 11.08 -20.65
CA GLU A 61 1.24 11.17 -21.74
C GLU A 61 2.34 12.21 -21.48
N ASP A 62 1.98 13.32 -20.82
CA ASP A 62 2.90 14.44 -20.52
C ASP A 62 3.74 14.23 -19.26
N ALA A 63 3.57 13.14 -18.53
CA ALA A 63 4.21 12.91 -17.24
C ALA A 63 5.75 13.05 -17.33
N ASN A 64 6.37 12.48 -18.37
CA ASN A 64 7.82 12.55 -18.55
C ASN A 64 8.35 13.93 -18.99
N ARG A 65 7.47 14.83 -19.41
CA ARG A 65 7.79 16.23 -19.73
C ARG A 65 7.52 17.19 -18.59
N THR A 66 6.74 16.73 -17.59
CA THR A 66 6.33 17.53 -16.42
C THR A 66 7.46 17.61 -15.39
N HIS A 67 7.72 18.80 -14.87
CA HIS A 67 8.69 18.99 -13.79
C HIS A 67 8.12 18.56 -12.43
N PRO A 68 8.96 18.03 -11.52
CA PRO A 68 8.56 17.82 -10.14
C PRO A 68 8.10 19.12 -9.48
N ARG A 69 7.04 19.04 -8.68
CA ARG A 69 6.56 20.18 -7.90
C ARG A 69 7.57 20.58 -6.82
N PRO A 70 7.60 21.88 -6.45
CA PRO A 70 8.43 22.34 -5.33
C PRO A 70 8.15 21.55 -4.04
N LEU A 71 9.17 21.39 -3.21
CA LEU A 71 9.02 20.69 -1.92
C LEU A 71 7.96 21.31 -1.03
N ALA A 72 7.83 22.64 -1.05
CA ALA A 72 6.82 23.36 -0.27
C ALA A 72 5.39 22.89 -0.60
N GLU A 73 5.10 22.65 -1.88
CA GLU A 73 3.79 22.17 -2.34
C GLU A 73 3.54 20.73 -1.89
N ILE A 74 4.51 19.84 -2.04
CA ILE A 74 4.40 18.46 -1.56
C ILE A 74 4.25 18.42 -0.02
N ARG A 75 4.93 19.30 0.70
CA ARG A 75 4.74 19.44 2.16
C ARG A 75 3.32 19.92 2.51
N THR A 76 2.72 20.77 1.70
CA THR A 76 1.31 21.16 1.90
C THR A 76 0.38 19.97 1.72
N GLN A 77 0.53 19.18 0.64
CA GLN A 77 -0.22 17.94 0.45
C GLN A 77 -0.07 16.99 1.66
N LEU A 78 1.15 16.83 2.17
CA LEU A 78 1.41 15.99 3.34
C LEU A 78 0.70 16.51 4.60
N ARG A 79 0.62 17.82 4.85
CA ARG A 79 -0.15 18.38 5.97
C ARG A 79 -1.65 18.10 5.86
N GLU A 80 -2.21 18.28 4.67
CA GLU A 80 -3.63 18.02 4.40
C GLU A 80 -3.98 16.55 4.56
N LEU A 81 -3.11 15.66 4.03
CA LEU A 81 -3.23 14.22 4.25
C LEU A 81 -3.07 13.84 5.72
N ARG A 82 -2.18 14.52 6.47
CA ARG A 82 -2.02 14.30 7.91
C ARG A 82 -3.29 14.67 8.69
N ALA A 83 -3.92 15.80 8.35
CA ALA A 83 -5.17 16.20 8.97
C ALA A 83 -6.29 15.18 8.72
N TRP A 84 -6.33 14.58 7.54
CA TRP A 84 -7.34 13.59 7.17
C TRP A 84 -7.06 12.18 7.73
N LEU A 85 -5.80 11.73 7.73
CA LEU A 85 -5.40 10.39 8.17
C LEU A 85 -5.22 10.28 9.68
N GLY A 86 -4.95 11.38 10.36
CA GLY A 86 -4.56 11.39 11.76
C GLY A 86 -3.13 10.92 12.00
N PRO A 87 -2.75 10.76 13.30
CA PRO A 87 -1.43 10.29 13.69
C PRO A 87 -1.13 8.89 13.15
N ALA A 88 0.12 8.67 12.74
CA ALA A 88 0.61 7.43 12.14
C ALA A 88 -0.14 6.99 10.87
N GLY A 89 -0.84 7.91 10.20
CA GLY A 89 -1.47 7.67 8.92
C GLY A 89 -0.44 7.27 7.85
N ASN A 90 -0.77 6.28 7.02
CA ASN A 90 0.09 5.85 5.92
C ASN A 90 -0.06 6.79 4.72
N VAL A 91 1.04 7.29 4.21
CA VAL A 91 1.08 8.10 2.99
C VAL A 91 2.09 7.53 1.99
N GLN A 92 1.65 7.34 0.77
CA GLN A 92 2.51 6.92 -0.32
C GLN A 92 3.20 8.16 -0.93
N LEU A 93 4.53 8.20 -0.85
CA LEU A 93 5.33 9.10 -1.66
C LEU A 93 5.43 8.45 -3.04
N THR A 94 4.64 8.97 -3.96
CA THR A 94 4.45 8.40 -5.29
C THR A 94 4.17 9.50 -6.32
N ASP A 95 4.08 9.10 -7.52
CA ASP A 95 3.57 9.66 -8.75
C ASP A 95 4.15 8.83 -9.91
N GLY A 96 5.27 9.25 -10.54
CA GLY A 96 6.08 8.40 -11.41
C GLY A 96 7.08 7.57 -10.60
N GLU A 97 8.37 7.80 -10.79
CA GLU A 97 9.41 7.11 -10.00
C GLU A 97 10.11 8.10 -9.06
N VAL A 98 9.70 8.12 -7.80
CA VAL A 98 10.17 9.11 -6.81
C VAL A 98 11.67 9.04 -6.57
N SER A 99 12.30 7.87 -6.74
CA SER A 99 13.75 7.71 -6.59
C SER A 99 14.60 8.40 -7.68
N LEU A 100 13.96 8.92 -8.74
CA LEU A 100 14.60 9.78 -9.75
C LEU A 100 14.72 11.24 -9.29
N ARG A 101 13.98 11.67 -8.25
CA ARG A 101 14.15 12.98 -7.64
C ARG A 101 15.52 13.07 -6.99
N ARG A 102 16.05 14.31 -6.81
CA ARG A 102 17.32 14.51 -6.09
C ARG A 102 17.26 13.86 -4.72
N GLU A 103 18.27 13.08 -4.37
CA GLU A 103 18.29 12.27 -3.16
C GLU A 103 18.01 13.10 -1.88
N VAL A 104 18.65 14.29 -1.78
CA VAL A 104 18.45 15.19 -0.65
C VAL A 104 16.99 15.61 -0.49
N GLU A 105 16.27 15.80 -1.60
CA GLU A 105 14.85 16.17 -1.58
C GLU A 105 13.95 14.98 -1.17
N VAL A 106 14.29 13.76 -1.59
CA VAL A 106 13.57 12.55 -1.16
C VAL A 106 13.75 12.35 0.34
N ILE A 107 14.99 12.49 0.85
CA ILE A 107 15.30 12.44 2.28
C ILE A 107 14.48 13.47 3.05
N GLU A 108 14.43 14.71 2.55
CA GLU A 108 13.70 15.80 3.16
C GLU A 108 12.17 15.55 3.22
N LEU A 109 11.59 15.02 2.14
CA LEU A 109 10.16 14.66 2.11
C LEU A 109 9.83 13.54 3.11
N ILE A 110 10.67 12.50 3.18
CA ILE A 110 10.49 11.40 4.13
C ILE A 110 10.58 11.92 5.56
N ARG A 111 11.60 12.73 5.87
CA ARG A 111 11.82 13.33 7.19
C ARG A 111 10.63 14.19 7.59
N TYR A 112 10.20 15.09 6.70
CA TYR A 112 9.07 15.96 6.97
C TYR A 112 7.77 15.20 7.24
N ALA A 113 7.46 14.17 6.42
CA ALA A 113 6.28 13.35 6.65
C ALA A 113 6.30 12.69 8.04
N ARG A 114 7.48 12.21 8.49
CA ARG A 114 7.66 11.62 9.82
C ARG A 114 7.56 12.66 10.94
N GLU A 115 8.11 13.84 10.76
CA GLU A 115 8.05 14.95 11.73
C GLU A 115 6.62 15.36 12.03
N ILE A 116 5.76 15.42 11.02
CA ILE A 116 4.33 15.72 11.20
C ILE A 116 3.50 14.52 11.66
N GLY A 117 4.14 13.34 11.87
CA GLY A 117 3.51 12.15 12.43
C GLY A 117 2.84 11.22 11.42
N LEU A 118 3.17 11.31 10.12
CA LEU A 118 2.81 10.33 9.11
C LEU A 118 3.82 9.17 9.04
N VAL A 119 3.41 8.08 8.41
CA VAL A 119 4.28 6.97 8.03
C VAL A 119 4.43 6.94 6.50
N PRO A 120 5.52 7.53 5.96
CA PRO A 120 5.74 7.54 4.53
C PRO A 120 6.17 6.16 4.02
N MET A 121 5.52 5.71 2.94
CA MET A 121 5.90 4.57 2.13
C MET A 121 6.41 5.06 0.79
N LEU A 122 7.66 4.78 0.44
CA LEU A 122 8.21 5.13 -0.86
C LEU A 122 7.78 4.10 -1.90
N MET A 123 7.01 4.56 -2.91
CA MET A 123 6.59 3.71 -4.03
C MET A 123 7.62 3.76 -5.15
N THR A 124 8.05 2.60 -5.65
CA THR A 124 9.17 2.50 -6.60
C THR A 124 9.12 1.20 -7.40
N HIS A 125 9.67 1.21 -8.62
CA HIS A 125 10.00 -0.04 -9.33
C HIS A 125 11.34 -0.64 -8.87
N GLY A 126 12.09 0.06 -8.01
CA GLY A 126 13.27 -0.46 -7.32
C GLY A 126 14.59 -0.44 -8.10
N GLU A 127 14.62 -0.08 -9.39
CA GLU A 127 15.86 -0.09 -10.16
C GLU A 127 16.94 0.86 -9.62
N SER A 128 16.53 2.00 -9.05
CA SER A 128 17.47 2.92 -8.40
C SER A 128 18.23 2.27 -7.26
N PHE A 129 17.59 1.40 -6.49
CA PHE A 129 18.25 0.68 -5.37
C PHE A 129 19.21 -0.40 -5.87
N ARG A 130 18.93 -1.01 -7.02
CA ARG A 130 19.83 -1.98 -7.66
C ARG A 130 21.08 -1.31 -8.23
N ARG A 131 20.95 -0.08 -8.76
CA ARG A 131 22.02 0.64 -9.47
C ARG A 131 22.81 1.61 -8.61
N ARG A 132 22.27 2.06 -7.50
CA ARG A 132 22.85 3.07 -6.61
C ARG A 132 23.06 2.47 -5.23
N PRO A 133 24.18 1.74 -5.00
CA PRO A 133 24.49 1.15 -3.70
C PRO A 133 24.45 2.20 -2.59
N GLY A 134 23.91 1.85 -1.43
CA GLY A 134 23.79 2.73 -0.29
C GLY A 134 22.61 3.72 -0.34
N LEU A 135 21.90 3.85 -1.46
CA LEU A 135 20.75 4.76 -1.54
C LEU A 135 19.66 4.40 -0.52
N LEU A 136 19.29 3.13 -0.46
CA LEU A 136 18.24 2.67 0.45
C LEU A 136 18.64 2.91 1.91
N GLU A 137 19.89 2.63 2.25
CA GLU A 137 20.46 2.83 3.59
C GLU A 137 20.45 4.31 4.00
N ARG A 138 20.82 5.22 3.09
CA ARG A 138 20.76 6.67 3.37
C ARG A 138 19.31 7.15 3.56
N LEU A 139 18.36 6.69 2.76
CA LEU A 139 16.94 7.01 2.96
C LEU A 139 16.45 6.50 4.33
N MET A 140 16.93 5.34 4.80
CA MET A 140 16.62 4.80 6.12
C MET A 140 17.28 5.60 7.25
N VAL A 141 18.55 5.97 7.10
CA VAL A 141 19.33 6.61 8.18
C VAL A 141 19.01 8.10 8.25
N GLU A 142 19.04 8.80 7.13
CA GLU A 142 18.89 10.25 7.08
C GLU A 142 17.43 10.69 6.99
N GLY A 143 16.61 9.97 6.19
CA GLY A 143 15.19 10.25 6.06
C GLY A 143 14.32 9.61 7.14
N GLY A 144 14.78 8.52 7.72
CA GLY A 144 13.97 7.70 8.64
C GLY A 144 12.94 6.84 7.92
N LEU A 145 13.22 6.42 6.67
CA LEU A 145 12.34 5.54 5.91
C LEU A 145 12.16 4.19 6.59
N THR A 146 10.92 3.76 6.76
CA THR A 146 10.55 2.48 7.38
C THR A 146 9.71 1.58 6.48
N GLU A 147 9.20 2.11 5.37
CA GLU A 147 8.33 1.36 4.46
C GLU A 147 8.65 1.67 3.00
N ILE A 148 8.68 0.63 2.15
CA ILE A 148 8.77 0.75 0.70
C ILE A 148 7.70 -0.12 0.03
N GLY A 149 7.17 0.36 -1.11
CA GLY A 149 6.36 -0.44 -2.01
C GLY A 149 7.13 -0.72 -3.28
N VAL A 150 7.48 -1.98 -3.52
CA VAL A 150 8.23 -2.38 -4.72
C VAL A 150 7.29 -2.97 -5.76
N HIS A 151 7.22 -2.33 -6.91
CA HIS A 151 6.38 -2.77 -8.03
C HIS A 151 7.17 -3.74 -8.92
N VAL A 152 6.69 -4.99 -9.03
CA VAL A 152 7.30 -6.02 -9.88
C VAL A 152 6.22 -6.89 -10.51
N ASP A 153 6.02 -6.75 -11.82
CA ASP A 153 5.17 -7.59 -12.65
C ASP A 153 5.55 -7.55 -14.13
N THR A 154 4.91 -8.37 -14.92
CA THR A 154 5.20 -8.52 -16.37
C THR A 154 4.63 -7.38 -17.22
N THR A 155 3.83 -6.48 -16.68
CA THR A 155 3.37 -5.29 -17.41
C THR A 155 4.44 -4.20 -17.49
N GLN A 156 5.49 -4.31 -16.67
CA GLN A 156 6.56 -3.32 -16.60
C GLN A 156 7.53 -3.45 -17.75
N ARG A 157 7.72 -2.35 -18.48
CA ARG A 157 8.76 -2.21 -19.52
C ARG A 157 9.80 -1.20 -19.05
N GLY A 158 11.06 -1.53 -19.20
CA GLY A 158 12.19 -0.72 -18.72
C GLY A 158 13.11 -1.47 -17.76
N ARG A 159 12.74 -2.70 -17.38
CA ARG A 159 13.66 -3.62 -16.72
C ARG A 159 14.88 -3.86 -17.60
N ARG A 160 16.04 -4.02 -16.95
CA ARG A 160 17.30 -4.33 -17.62
C ARG A 160 17.73 -5.75 -17.27
N ASP A 161 18.83 -6.17 -17.83
CA ASP A 161 19.43 -7.49 -17.67
C ASP A 161 18.47 -8.60 -18.11
N ARG A 162 18.60 -9.78 -17.52
CA ARG A 162 17.73 -10.94 -17.78
C ARG A 162 16.24 -10.68 -17.55
N PHE A 163 15.91 -9.74 -16.69
CA PHE A 163 14.52 -9.43 -16.34
C PHE A 163 13.76 -8.64 -17.41
N ALA A 164 14.48 -8.05 -18.39
CA ALA A 164 13.87 -7.45 -19.58
C ALA A 164 13.20 -8.50 -20.49
N LEU A 165 13.60 -9.76 -20.37
CA LEU A 165 13.12 -10.88 -21.19
C LEU A 165 12.04 -11.72 -20.47
N ALA A 166 11.66 -11.36 -19.26
CA ALA A 166 10.65 -12.07 -18.47
C ALA A 166 9.30 -12.09 -19.20
N LYS A 167 8.73 -13.26 -19.41
CA LYS A 167 7.45 -13.48 -20.08
C LYS A 167 6.35 -13.87 -19.09
N THR A 168 6.73 -14.43 -17.96
CA THR A 168 5.81 -14.90 -16.92
C THR A 168 6.14 -14.26 -15.57
N GLU A 169 5.18 -14.26 -14.66
CA GLU A 169 5.42 -13.79 -13.30
C GLU A 169 6.46 -14.64 -12.55
N ALA A 170 6.56 -15.92 -12.90
CA ALA A 170 7.57 -16.82 -12.35
C ALA A 170 9.01 -16.39 -12.75
N ASP A 171 9.21 -15.87 -13.97
CA ASP A 171 10.51 -15.38 -14.43
C ASP A 171 10.99 -14.17 -13.63
N LEU A 172 10.06 -13.44 -12.99
CA LEU A 172 10.36 -12.28 -12.13
C LEU A 172 10.53 -12.66 -10.64
N ASN A 173 10.31 -13.90 -10.24
CA ASN A 173 10.55 -14.33 -8.86
C ASN A 173 12.01 -14.16 -8.41
N PRO A 174 13.04 -14.42 -9.22
CA PRO A 174 14.41 -14.11 -8.85
C PRO A 174 14.64 -12.62 -8.54
N LEU A 175 13.95 -11.70 -9.23
CA LEU A 175 14.01 -10.26 -8.94
C LEU A 175 13.37 -9.94 -7.59
N ARG A 176 12.22 -10.56 -7.26
CA ARG A 176 11.58 -10.43 -5.93
C ARG A 176 12.51 -10.93 -4.82
N VAL A 177 13.25 -12.01 -5.07
CA VAL A 177 14.28 -12.53 -4.13
C VAL A 177 15.44 -11.55 -4.00
N GLU A 178 15.91 -10.92 -5.07
CA GLU A 178 16.94 -9.87 -5.02
C GLU A 178 16.48 -8.70 -4.14
N PHE A 179 15.25 -8.21 -4.30
CA PHE A 179 14.72 -7.16 -3.42
C PHE A 179 14.62 -7.61 -1.96
N ALA A 180 14.22 -8.86 -1.69
CA ALA A 180 14.24 -9.39 -0.34
C ALA A 180 15.67 -9.37 0.26
N ALA A 181 16.68 -9.70 -0.54
CA ALA A 181 18.08 -9.66 -0.13
C ALA A 181 18.56 -8.23 0.13
N LEU A 182 18.22 -7.26 -0.72
CA LEU A 182 18.52 -5.83 -0.54
C LEU A 182 17.93 -5.29 0.77
N ILE A 183 16.65 -5.59 1.04
CA ILE A 183 15.97 -5.18 2.27
C ILE A 183 16.69 -5.75 3.51
N ARG A 184 17.04 -7.04 3.47
CA ARG A 184 17.78 -7.68 4.57
C ARG A 184 19.16 -7.08 4.77
N ALA A 185 19.86 -6.77 3.67
CA ALA A 185 21.18 -6.13 3.72
C ALA A 185 21.09 -4.73 4.33
N ALA A 186 20.16 -3.89 3.85
CA ALA A 186 19.95 -2.55 4.37
C ALA A 186 19.61 -2.55 5.87
N ARG A 187 18.77 -3.49 6.33
CA ARG A 187 18.47 -3.66 7.76
C ARG A 187 19.71 -4.04 8.59
N ARG A 188 20.55 -4.96 8.06
CA ARG A 188 21.78 -5.36 8.79
C ARG A 188 22.77 -4.22 8.86
N GLN A 189 22.97 -3.48 7.77
CA GLN A 189 23.93 -2.38 7.70
C GLN A 189 23.54 -1.19 8.57
N THR A 190 22.25 -0.87 8.61
CA THR A 190 21.73 0.31 9.32
C THR A 190 21.28 0.03 10.75
N GLY A 191 21.04 -1.23 11.10
CA GLY A 191 20.40 -1.62 12.37
C GLY A 191 18.94 -1.14 12.49
N ARG A 192 18.37 -0.56 11.41
CA ARG A 192 17.02 0.03 11.40
C ARG A 192 16.00 -0.92 10.78
N ARG A 193 14.73 -0.70 11.13
CA ARG A 193 13.61 -1.43 10.55
C ARG A 193 13.25 -0.86 9.18
N LEU A 194 13.00 -1.75 8.23
CA LEU A 194 12.40 -1.46 6.94
C LEU A 194 11.40 -2.58 6.60
N GLU A 195 10.21 -2.27 6.19
CA GLU A 195 9.21 -3.24 5.71
C GLU A 195 8.88 -2.97 4.25
N ALA A 196 8.66 -4.03 3.48
CA ALA A 196 8.30 -3.91 2.09
C ALA A 196 6.89 -4.45 1.82
N ALA A 197 6.18 -3.76 0.94
CA ALA A 197 5.05 -4.27 0.19
C ALA A 197 5.52 -4.62 -1.23
N SER A 198 4.96 -5.67 -1.82
CA SER A 198 5.05 -5.91 -3.26
C SER A 198 3.77 -5.44 -3.93
N THR A 199 3.88 -4.62 -4.97
CA THR A 199 2.74 -4.20 -5.79
C THR A 199 2.80 -4.91 -7.12
N VAL A 200 1.64 -5.33 -7.63
CA VAL A 200 1.53 -6.11 -8.88
C VAL A 200 0.33 -5.59 -9.66
N THR A 201 0.54 -5.11 -10.86
CA THR A 201 -0.56 -4.85 -11.81
C THR A 201 -1.02 -6.19 -12.41
N VAL A 202 -2.33 -6.45 -12.31
CA VAL A 202 -2.91 -7.70 -12.80
C VAL A 202 -3.74 -7.44 -14.05
N THR A 203 -3.43 -8.16 -15.10
CA THR A 203 -4.16 -8.21 -16.36
C THR A 203 -4.66 -9.62 -16.60
N ARG A 204 -5.50 -9.81 -17.62
CA ARG A 204 -5.93 -11.15 -18.05
C ARG A 204 -4.72 -12.05 -18.36
N ASP A 205 -3.65 -11.48 -18.93
CA ASP A 205 -2.49 -12.24 -19.41
C ASP A 205 -1.60 -12.77 -18.29
N ASN A 206 -1.49 -12.04 -17.14
CA ASN A 206 -0.66 -12.46 -16.03
C ASN A 206 -1.41 -13.02 -14.82
N LEU A 207 -2.76 -13.07 -14.88
CA LEU A 207 -3.60 -13.59 -13.79
C LEU A 207 -3.20 -15.01 -13.35
N ALA A 208 -2.84 -15.87 -14.31
CA ALA A 208 -2.42 -17.23 -14.02
C ALA A 208 -1.13 -17.31 -13.18
N GLY A 209 -0.29 -16.27 -13.19
CA GLY A 209 0.95 -16.17 -12.43
C GLY A 209 0.78 -15.69 -10.98
N VAL A 210 -0.40 -15.20 -10.58
CA VAL A 210 -0.67 -14.71 -9.21
C VAL A 210 -0.32 -15.74 -8.12
N PRO A 211 -0.65 -17.04 -8.26
CA PRO A 211 -0.26 -18.03 -7.26
C PRO A 211 1.26 -18.17 -7.08
N ASP A 212 2.04 -18.04 -8.15
CA ASP A 212 3.50 -18.15 -8.08
C ASP A 212 4.13 -16.94 -7.38
N ILE A 213 3.58 -15.73 -7.60
CA ILE A 213 3.97 -14.53 -6.86
C ILE A 213 3.76 -14.74 -5.36
N ILE A 214 2.58 -15.21 -4.96
CA ILE A 214 2.22 -15.40 -3.55
C ILE A 214 3.16 -16.43 -2.91
N ARG A 215 3.36 -17.59 -3.54
CA ARG A 215 4.27 -18.63 -3.03
C ARG A 215 5.69 -18.11 -2.84
N CYS A 216 6.20 -17.31 -3.80
CA CYS A 216 7.49 -16.66 -3.69
C CYS A 216 7.55 -15.71 -2.49
N LEU A 217 6.57 -14.80 -2.34
CA LEU A 217 6.56 -13.81 -1.27
C LEU A 217 6.33 -14.44 0.11
N LEU A 218 5.53 -15.50 0.22
CA LEU A 218 5.36 -16.24 1.47
C LEU A 218 6.66 -16.89 1.96
N ALA A 219 7.59 -17.23 1.06
CA ALA A 219 8.93 -17.69 1.44
C ALA A 219 9.83 -16.55 1.95
N HIS A 220 9.46 -15.28 1.73
CA HIS A 220 10.24 -14.08 2.05
C HIS A 220 9.51 -13.08 2.95
N THR A 221 8.61 -13.55 3.82
CA THR A 221 7.81 -12.73 4.73
C THR A 221 8.59 -12.05 5.84
N ASP A 222 9.85 -12.37 6.00
CA ASP A 222 10.78 -11.58 6.81
C ASP A 222 11.14 -10.23 6.14
N ALA A 223 11.09 -10.13 4.82
CA ALA A 223 11.34 -8.90 4.06
C ALA A 223 10.03 -8.23 3.62
N PHE A 224 9.13 -8.99 3.00
CA PHE A 224 7.84 -8.50 2.55
C PHE A 224 6.76 -8.74 3.61
N LYS A 225 5.93 -7.73 3.89
CA LYS A 225 4.81 -7.83 4.84
C LYS A 225 3.46 -7.83 4.16
N MET A 226 3.43 -7.51 2.87
CA MET A 226 2.19 -7.40 2.11
C MET A 226 2.45 -7.62 0.62
N VAL A 227 1.47 -8.16 -0.07
CA VAL A 227 1.33 -8.03 -1.52
C VAL A 227 0.01 -7.35 -1.85
N SER A 228 0.05 -6.38 -2.74
CA SER A 228 -1.11 -5.64 -3.26
C SER A 228 -1.26 -5.92 -4.75
N PHE A 229 -2.33 -6.60 -5.12
CA PHE A 229 -2.72 -6.86 -6.50
C PHE A 229 -3.66 -5.76 -6.98
N GLN A 230 -3.34 -5.18 -8.12
CA GLN A 230 -4.08 -4.06 -8.69
C GLN A 230 -4.53 -4.45 -10.11
N PRO A 231 -5.75 -4.95 -10.30
CA PRO A 231 -6.31 -5.12 -11.63
C PRO A 231 -6.18 -3.83 -12.43
N VAL A 232 -5.71 -3.98 -13.67
CA VAL A 232 -5.53 -2.84 -14.56
C VAL A 232 -6.85 -2.13 -14.80
N ALA A 233 -6.83 -0.81 -14.76
CA ALA A 233 -7.94 0.07 -15.15
C ALA A 233 -7.52 0.86 -16.40
N ASP A 234 -8.49 1.20 -17.26
CA ASP A 234 -8.26 2.05 -18.42
C ASP A 234 -8.15 3.52 -17.97
N VAL A 235 -6.94 3.92 -17.64
CA VAL A 235 -6.59 5.26 -17.14
C VAL A 235 -5.19 5.65 -17.57
N GLY A 236 -4.95 6.96 -17.71
CA GLY A 236 -3.64 7.51 -18.07
C GLY A 236 -3.17 6.98 -19.44
N ARG A 237 -1.92 6.51 -19.49
CA ARG A 237 -1.30 5.92 -20.69
C ARG A 237 -1.36 4.37 -20.71
N THR A 238 -2.37 3.80 -20.07
CA THR A 238 -2.62 2.35 -20.14
C THR A 238 -2.91 1.93 -21.57
N GLU A 239 -2.27 0.87 -22.05
CA GLU A 239 -2.48 0.34 -23.40
C GLU A 239 -3.93 -0.16 -23.56
N HIS A 240 -4.60 0.27 -24.61
CA HIS A 240 -6.05 -0.04 -24.86
C HIS A 240 -6.36 -1.52 -25.04
N ASN A 241 -5.39 -2.35 -25.35
CA ASN A 241 -5.56 -3.80 -25.52
C ASN A 241 -5.48 -4.55 -24.19
N LEU A 242 -5.06 -3.92 -23.09
CA LEU A 242 -5.02 -4.57 -21.79
C LEU A 242 -6.42 -4.80 -21.24
N ARG A 243 -6.66 -6.02 -20.81
CA ARG A 243 -7.93 -6.40 -20.20
C ARG A 243 -7.77 -6.57 -18.69
N GLY A 244 -8.62 -5.88 -17.95
CA GLY A 244 -8.74 -6.07 -16.51
C GLY A 244 -9.30 -7.45 -16.15
N VAL A 245 -9.27 -7.75 -14.86
CA VAL A 245 -9.80 -8.99 -14.29
C VAL A 245 -10.88 -8.68 -13.26
N HIS A 246 -11.87 -9.55 -13.17
CA HIS A 246 -12.90 -9.40 -12.15
C HIS A 246 -12.31 -9.66 -10.74
N PRO A 247 -12.74 -8.92 -9.69
CA PRO A 247 -12.25 -9.13 -8.33
C PRO A 247 -12.31 -10.57 -7.85
N ASP A 248 -13.41 -11.27 -8.14
CA ASP A 248 -13.60 -12.63 -7.67
C ASP A 248 -12.65 -13.63 -8.35
N GLU A 249 -12.38 -13.46 -9.65
CA GLU A 249 -11.40 -14.27 -10.37
C GLU A 249 -9.98 -14.08 -9.78
N LEU A 250 -9.63 -12.85 -9.45
CA LEU A 250 -8.36 -12.55 -8.80
C LEU A 250 -8.27 -13.21 -7.43
N TRP A 251 -9.35 -13.14 -6.63
CA TRP A 251 -9.36 -13.74 -5.29
C TRP A 251 -9.33 -15.27 -5.31
N GLU A 252 -9.89 -15.93 -6.35
CA GLU A 252 -9.67 -17.38 -6.55
C GLU A 252 -8.18 -17.70 -6.76
N LYS A 253 -7.46 -16.88 -7.54
CA LYS A 253 -6.01 -17.06 -7.73
C LYS A 253 -5.19 -16.71 -6.49
N ILE A 254 -5.60 -15.71 -5.72
CA ILE A 254 -5.00 -15.39 -4.42
C ILE A 254 -5.16 -16.57 -3.45
N ALA A 255 -6.35 -17.14 -3.35
CA ALA A 255 -6.63 -18.30 -2.49
C ALA A 255 -5.83 -19.54 -2.91
N GLU A 256 -5.69 -19.77 -4.22
CA GLU A 256 -4.84 -20.83 -4.77
C GLU A 256 -3.37 -20.65 -4.33
N GLY A 257 -2.82 -19.45 -4.47
CA GLY A 257 -1.44 -19.15 -4.09
C GLY A 257 -1.18 -19.25 -2.59
N ALA A 258 -2.13 -18.84 -1.77
CA ALA A 258 -2.10 -18.92 -0.32
C ALA A 258 -2.28 -20.36 0.22
N GLY A 259 -2.84 -21.25 -0.60
CA GLY A 259 -3.17 -22.63 -0.22
C GLY A 259 -4.35 -22.74 0.74
N ASP A 260 -5.24 -21.72 0.74
CA ASP A 260 -6.44 -21.67 1.60
C ASP A 260 -7.65 -21.13 0.82
N ARG A 261 -8.56 -22.01 0.42
CA ARG A 261 -9.77 -21.64 -0.32
C ARG A 261 -10.80 -20.84 0.50
N SER A 262 -10.69 -20.83 1.83
CA SER A 262 -11.62 -20.08 2.68
C SER A 262 -11.54 -18.59 2.42
N ILE A 263 -10.37 -18.07 1.96
CA ILE A 263 -10.12 -16.64 1.74
C ILE A 263 -10.52 -16.12 0.35
N ARG A 264 -11.13 -16.93 -0.51
CA ARG A 264 -11.46 -16.59 -1.92
C ARG A 264 -12.33 -15.34 -2.12
N ARG A 265 -12.91 -14.78 -1.07
CA ARG A 265 -13.72 -13.55 -1.13
C ARG A 265 -13.06 -12.35 -0.45
N GLY A 266 -11.85 -12.54 0.10
CA GLY A 266 -11.26 -11.61 1.05
C GLY A 266 -12.01 -11.62 2.39
N GLU A 267 -11.33 -11.29 3.47
CA GLU A 267 -11.93 -11.33 4.81
C GLU A 267 -12.31 -9.93 5.31
N GLY A 268 -11.53 -8.90 4.95
CA GLY A 268 -11.76 -7.52 5.33
C GLY A 268 -11.92 -6.58 4.14
N SER A 269 -12.48 -5.40 4.40
CA SER A 269 -12.60 -4.30 3.44
C SER A 269 -12.09 -2.97 4.05
N LEU A 270 -11.59 -2.10 3.18
CA LEU A 270 -11.23 -0.72 3.52
C LEU A 270 -12.01 0.22 2.57
N GLY A 271 -13.15 0.72 3.03
CA GLY A 271 -14.13 1.39 2.18
C GLY A 271 -15.00 0.41 1.42
N HIS A 272 -15.27 0.69 0.15
CA HIS A 272 -16.16 -0.15 -0.67
C HIS A 272 -15.48 -1.51 -0.99
N PRO A 273 -16.18 -2.66 -0.80
CA PRO A 273 -15.59 -4.00 -0.98
C PRO A 273 -15.23 -4.32 -2.44
N SER A 274 -15.83 -3.64 -3.42
CA SER A 274 -15.38 -3.73 -4.81
C SER A 274 -14.09 -2.94 -5.09
N CYS A 275 -13.67 -2.04 -4.18
CA CYS A 275 -12.41 -1.30 -4.31
C CYS A 275 -11.26 -1.99 -3.59
N SER A 276 -11.49 -2.45 -2.35
CA SER A 276 -10.43 -2.97 -1.51
C SER A 276 -10.90 -4.18 -0.74
N ARG A 277 -10.25 -5.30 -0.97
CA ARG A 277 -10.38 -6.52 -0.18
C ARG A 277 -9.02 -6.95 0.32
N PHE A 278 -8.97 -7.50 1.51
CA PHE A 278 -7.72 -8.02 2.04
C PHE A 278 -7.95 -9.16 3.04
N VAL A 279 -6.87 -9.91 3.27
CA VAL A 279 -6.76 -10.91 4.33
C VAL A 279 -5.44 -10.69 5.03
N GLN A 280 -5.50 -10.53 6.34
CA GLN A 280 -4.34 -10.49 7.20
C GLN A 280 -4.14 -11.85 7.84
N GLY A 281 -2.90 -12.31 7.94
CA GLY A 281 -2.64 -13.62 8.46
C GLY A 281 -1.20 -13.85 8.88
N PHE A 282 -0.93 -15.09 9.19
CA PHE A 282 0.32 -15.61 9.67
C PHE A 282 0.92 -16.55 8.63
N ALA A 283 2.09 -16.20 8.11
CA ALA A 283 2.82 -17.04 7.18
C ALA A 283 3.84 -17.89 7.93
N VAL A 284 3.72 -19.18 7.77
CA VAL A 284 4.57 -20.17 8.42
C VAL A 284 5.51 -20.79 7.40
N ARG A 285 6.81 -20.74 7.69
CA ARG A 285 7.79 -21.62 7.03
C ARG A 285 7.70 -22.98 7.68
N ASN A 286 7.32 -23.98 6.89
CA ASN A 286 7.29 -25.36 7.40
C ASN A 286 8.73 -25.79 7.76
N PRO A 287 9.00 -26.28 8.99
CA PRO A 287 10.32 -26.79 9.39
C PRO A 287 10.76 -28.05 8.62
N LEU A 288 9.82 -28.76 8.00
CA LEU A 288 10.08 -29.84 7.04
C LEU A 288 10.16 -29.26 5.62
N PRO A 289 10.88 -29.86 4.67
CA PRO A 289 10.94 -29.40 3.29
C PRO A 289 9.55 -29.40 2.68
N GLY A 290 8.85 -28.28 2.80
CA GLY A 290 7.48 -28.04 2.40
C GLY A 290 7.25 -26.61 1.95
N ARG A 291 6.13 -26.36 1.28
CA ARG A 291 5.78 -25.02 0.81
C ARG A 291 5.33 -24.14 1.98
N PRO A 292 5.71 -22.84 2.02
CA PRO A 292 5.18 -21.91 2.99
C PRO A 292 3.65 -21.92 2.98
N ARG A 293 3.05 -21.80 4.16
CA ARG A 293 1.58 -21.82 4.32
C ARG A 293 1.13 -20.52 4.95
N PHE A 294 -0.04 -20.05 4.51
CA PHE A 294 -0.69 -18.86 5.04
C PHE A 294 -1.92 -19.26 5.87
N PHE A 295 -2.11 -18.62 7.02
CA PHE A 295 -3.24 -18.82 7.92
C PHE A 295 -3.87 -17.46 8.23
N PRO A 296 -5.14 -17.22 7.84
CA PRO A 296 -5.82 -15.98 8.18
C PRO A 296 -6.01 -15.86 9.70
N TYR A 297 -5.91 -14.63 10.22
CA TYR A 297 -6.13 -14.34 11.63
C TYR A 297 -7.58 -14.50 12.04
N TYR A 298 -8.50 -14.22 11.14
CA TYR A 298 -9.93 -14.44 11.32
C TYR A 298 -10.55 -14.88 9.98
N ARG A 299 -11.68 -15.51 10.05
CA ARG A 299 -12.47 -15.93 8.90
C ARG A 299 -13.88 -15.38 9.03
N ARG A 300 -14.42 -14.89 7.93
CA ARG A 300 -15.73 -14.23 7.88
C ARG A 300 -16.88 -15.15 8.26
N ASP A 301 -16.75 -16.46 8.05
CA ASP A 301 -17.72 -17.50 8.37
C ASP A 301 -17.63 -18.00 9.83
N GLN A 302 -16.72 -17.44 10.64
CA GLN A 302 -16.53 -17.84 12.04
C GLN A 302 -16.96 -16.73 12.99
N PRO A 303 -18.18 -16.79 13.58
CA PRO A 303 -18.73 -15.73 14.42
C PRO A 303 -17.81 -15.35 15.59
N ASP A 304 -17.19 -16.31 16.26
CA ASP A 304 -16.30 -16.05 17.39
C ASP A 304 -15.05 -15.23 16.97
N GLU A 305 -14.51 -15.51 15.77
CA GLU A 305 -13.35 -14.79 15.24
C GLU A 305 -13.75 -13.36 14.87
N ILE A 306 -14.94 -13.16 14.31
CA ILE A 306 -15.50 -11.84 13.98
C ILE A 306 -15.81 -11.03 15.25
N ASN A 307 -16.42 -11.65 16.28
CA ASN A 307 -16.68 -10.97 17.55
C ASN A 307 -15.38 -10.51 18.22
N ALA A 308 -14.33 -11.36 18.18
CA ALA A 308 -13.03 -10.98 18.72
C ALA A 308 -12.39 -9.83 17.93
N LEU A 309 -12.55 -9.79 16.60
CA LEU A 309 -12.09 -8.69 15.75
C LEU A 309 -12.83 -7.38 16.08
N GLN A 310 -14.13 -7.43 16.22
CA GLN A 310 -14.92 -6.23 16.57
C GLN A 310 -14.52 -5.68 17.94
N GLU A 311 -14.39 -6.56 18.94
CA GLU A 311 -13.94 -6.16 20.26
C GLU A 311 -12.50 -5.59 20.23
N LEU A 312 -11.62 -6.12 19.37
CA LEU A 312 -10.29 -5.55 19.12
C LEU A 312 -10.40 -4.13 18.58
N PHE A 313 -11.26 -3.89 17.59
CA PHE A 313 -11.46 -2.54 17.04
C PHE A 313 -11.95 -1.55 18.10
N ASP A 314 -12.92 -1.94 18.94
CA ASP A 314 -13.48 -1.09 19.96
C ASP A 314 -12.45 -0.70 21.03
N ARG A 315 -11.52 -1.59 21.33
CA ARG A 315 -10.51 -1.37 22.39
C ARG A 315 -9.24 -0.68 21.90
N VAL A 316 -8.77 -1.05 20.69
CA VAL A 316 -7.46 -0.62 20.18
C VAL A 316 -7.51 -0.13 18.72
N GLY A 317 -8.69 0.17 18.21
CA GLY A 317 -8.85 0.74 16.88
C GLY A 317 -8.01 2.00 16.70
N GLY A 318 -7.38 2.14 15.54
CA GLY A 318 -6.46 3.23 15.23
C GLY A 318 -5.09 3.16 15.90
N MET A 319 -4.86 2.16 16.77
CA MET A 319 -3.54 1.99 17.35
C MET A 319 -2.59 1.44 16.28
N SER A 320 -1.54 2.18 15.98
CA SER A 320 -0.51 1.70 15.09
C SER A 320 0.36 0.65 15.77
N PHE A 321 0.44 -0.54 15.17
CA PHE A 321 1.39 -1.58 15.56
C PHE A 321 2.73 -1.48 14.81
N ARG A 322 2.89 -0.45 14.00
CA ARG A 322 4.16 -0.10 13.35
C ARG A 322 5.08 0.52 14.37
N LEU A 323 6.10 -0.22 14.78
CA LEU A 323 6.95 0.13 15.91
C LEU A 323 8.38 0.30 15.41
N ASP A 324 9.00 1.44 15.76
CA ASP A 324 10.33 1.78 15.29
C ASP A 324 11.44 0.95 15.98
N ASN A 325 11.18 0.45 17.21
CA ASN A 325 12.16 -0.34 17.97
C ASN A 325 11.50 -1.31 18.98
N ARG A 326 12.31 -2.25 19.50
CA ARG A 326 11.86 -3.29 20.45
C ARG A 326 11.32 -2.70 21.77
N TRP A 327 11.89 -1.60 22.24
CA TRP A 327 11.46 -0.96 23.48
C TRP A 327 10.08 -0.32 23.36
N SER A 328 9.79 0.30 22.21
CA SER A 328 8.44 0.80 21.90
C SER A 328 7.42 -0.34 21.85
N ALA A 329 7.82 -1.49 21.29
CA ALA A 329 6.98 -2.69 21.23
C ALA A 329 6.67 -3.21 22.64
N LEU A 330 7.68 -3.38 23.49
CA LEU A 330 7.51 -3.84 24.87
C LEU A 330 6.65 -2.90 25.70
N ARG A 331 6.90 -1.57 25.62
CA ARG A 331 6.06 -0.57 26.32
C ARG A 331 4.61 -0.62 25.89
N ARG A 332 4.35 -0.78 24.58
CA ARG A 332 2.98 -0.86 24.05
C ARG A 332 2.30 -2.16 24.43
N ALA A 333 3.02 -3.29 24.37
CA ALA A 333 2.52 -4.57 24.85
C ALA A 333 2.21 -4.54 26.36
N GLY A 334 3.11 -3.98 27.18
CA GLY A 334 2.87 -3.79 28.61
C GLY A 334 1.66 -2.91 28.91
N TRP A 335 1.49 -1.80 28.17
CA TRP A 335 0.32 -0.94 28.29
C TRP A 335 -0.97 -1.66 27.88
N MET A 336 -0.95 -2.45 26.80
CA MET A 336 -2.10 -3.24 26.35
C MET A 336 -2.50 -4.28 27.39
N LEU A 337 -1.53 -5.00 27.96
CA LEU A 337 -1.78 -5.97 29.02
C LEU A 337 -2.34 -5.32 30.28
N ALA A 338 -1.77 -4.20 30.72
CA ALA A 338 -2.23 -3.49 31.89
C ALA A 338 -3.66 -2.94 31.74
N ARG A 339 -4.03 -2.48 30.54
CA ARG A 339 -5.34 -1.87 30.30
C ARG A 339 -6.41 -2.82 29.77
N HIS A 340 -6.00 -3.85 29.06
CA HIS A 340 -6.88 -4.78 28.35
C HIS A 340 -6.54 -6.26 28.63
N GLY A 341 -5.91 -6.57 29.77
CA GLY A 341 -5.47 -7.93 30.12
C GLY A 341 -6.60 -8.95 30.13
N GLY A 342 -7.78 -8.59 30.65
CA GLY A 342 -8.97 -9.45 30.60
C GLY A 342 -9.36 -9.82 29.16
N PHE A 343 -9.37 -8.85 28.23
CA PHE A 343 -9.63 -9.11 26.81
C PHE A 343 -8.53 -9.98 26.18
N ALA A 344 -7.26 -9.71 26.49
CA ALA A 344 -6.16 -10.51 25.99
C ALA A 344 -6.29 -12.00 26.42
N LEU A 345 -6.63 -12.24 27.68
CA LEU A 345 -6.80 -13.58 28.22
C LEU A 345 -8.06 -14.29 27.67
N THR A 346 -9.20 -13.61 27.63
CA THR A 346 -10.50 -14.25 27.30
C THR A 346 -10.79 -14.30 25.80
N ARG A 347 -10.20 -13.44 24.99
CA ARG A 347 -10.45 -13.34 23.55
C ARG A 347 -9.21 -13.61 22.70
N LEU A 348 -8.10 -12.92 22.92
CA LEU A 348 -6.93 -13.03 22.03
C LEU A 348 -6.17 -14.34 22.22
N LEU A 349 -5.98 -14.83 23.45
CA LEU A 349 -5.31 -16.11 23.70
C LEU A 349 -6.05 -17.30 23.10
N PRO A 350 -7.39 -17.44 23.23
CA PRO A 350 -8.12 -18.52 22.55
C PRO A 350 -7.98 -18.46 21.03
N GLN A 351 -7.98 -17.27 20.41
CA GLN A 351 -7.76 -17.13 18.96
C GLN A 351 -6.32 -17.48 18.58
N ALA A 352 -5.33 -17.05 19.35
CA ALA A 352 -3.93 -17.42 19.15
C ALA A 352 -3.73 -18.95 19.29
N TRP A 353 -4.41 -19.58 20.25
CA TRP A 353 -4.40 -21.03 20.41
C TRP A 353 -5.04 -21.75 19.22
N LYS A 354 -6.21 -21.29 18.74
CA LYS A 354 -6.84 -21.85 17.53
C LYS A 354 -5.90 -21.72 16.31
N LEU A 355 -5.26 -20.56 16.16
CA LEU A 355 -4.30 -20.31 15.08
C LEU A 355 -3.08 -21.26 15.23
N TRP A 356 -2.53 -21.38 16.43
CA TRP A 356 -1.42 -22.29 16.70
C TRP A 356 -1.76 -23.75 16.37
N ARG A 357 -2.93 -24.23 16.78
CA ARG A 357 -3.40 -25.59 16.45
C ARG A 357 -3.50 -25.82 14.94
N ARG A 358 -3.93 -24.83 14.18
CA ARG A 358 -4.03 -24.88 12.71
C ARG A 358 -2.65 -24.83 12.04
N ALA A 359 -1.77 -23.99 12.54
CA ALA A 359 -0.45 -23.75 11.98
C ALA A 359 0.60 -24.79 12.41
N GLY A 360 0.40 -25.47 13.57
CA GLY A 360 1.36 -26.39 14.18
C GLY A 360 2.58 -25.71 14.78
N THR A 361 2.66 -24.38 14.72
CA THR A 361 3.79 -23.58 15.20
C THR A 361 3.39 -22.12 15.41
N MET A 362 4.10 -21.41 16.31
CA MET A 362 4.05 -19.95 16.42
C MET A 362 5.23 -19.26 15.70
N ARG A 363 6.08 -20.02 15.03
CA ARG A 363 7.21 -19.46 14.26
C ARG A 363 6.74 -19.07 12.86
N GLY A 364 6.54 -17.80 12.63
CA GLY A 364 6.13 -17.24 11.35
C GLY A 364 6.11 -15.72 11.40
N ASN A 365 5.64 -15.12 10.32
CA ASN A 365 5.58 -13.69 10.16
C ASN A 365 4.17 -13.23 9.79
N TYR A 366 3.82 -12.00 10.18
CA TYR A 366 2.66 -11.31 9.63
C TYR A 366 2.80 -11.18 8.12
N PHE A 367 1.70 -11.41 7.41
CA PHE A 367 1.59 -11.14 5.98
C PHE A 367 0.17 -10.71 5.63
N ALA A 368 0.03 -9.79 4.67
CA ALA A 368 -1.27 -9.35 4.17
C ALA A 368 -1.37 -9.60 2.65
N LEU A 369 -2.48 -10.18 2.24
CA LEU A 369 -2.91 -10.32 0.86
C LEU A 369 -3.96 -9.26 0.60
N VAL A 370 -3.76 -8.41 -0.40
CA VAL A 370 -4.60 -7.23 -0.66
C VAL A 370 -4.93 -7.16 -2.14
N SER A 371 -6.14 -6.73 -2.48
CA SER A 371 -6.47 -6.26 -3.83
C SER A 371 -7.02 -4.85 -3.77
N HIS A 372 -6.60 -4.01 -4.73
CA HIS A 372 -7.14 -2.69 -4.97
C HIS A 372 -7.62 -2.58 -6.41
N HIS A 373 -8.91 -2.29 -6.59
CA HIS A 373 -9.53 -2.09 -7.89
C HIS A 373 -9.77 -0.61 -8.14
N PHE A 374 -8.98 -0.04 -9.03
CA PHE A 374 -9.20 1.32 -9.53
C PHE A 374 -10.29 1.31 -10.61
N MET A 375 -10.92 2.46 -10.79
CA MET A 375 -12.02 2.64 -11.75
C MET A 375 -11.55 3.42 -12.97
N SER A 376 -12.04 3.04 -14.15
CA SER A 376 -12.05 3.87 -15.34
C SER A 376 -13.11 4.98 -15.25
N ALA A 377 -13.07 5.95 -16.17
CA ALA A 377 -14.08 7.01 -16.24
C ALA A 377 -15.51 6.44 -16.48
N ALA A 378 -15.61 5.42 -17.30
CA ALA A 378 -16.90 4.75 -17.58
C ALA A 378 -17.48 4.09 -16.33
N GLU A 379 -16.65 3.43 -15.51
CA GLU A 379 -17.09 2.84 -14.23
C GLU A 379 -17.52 3.92 -13.23
N ILE A 380 -16.79 5.04 -13.13
CA ILE A 380 -17.13 6.16 -12.25
C ILE A 380 -18.52 6.75 -12.60
N ALA A 381 -18.89 6.79 -13.88
CA ALA A 381 -20.17 7.31 -14.33
C ALA A 381 -21.38 6.47 -13.87
N THR A 382 -21.16 5.21 -13.44
CA THR A 382 -22.25 4.32 -12.96
C THR A 382 -22.70 4.70 -11.53
N PRO A 383 -23.94 4.31 -11.12
CA PRO A 383 -24.38 4.48 -9.73
C PRO A 383 -23.43 3.84 -8.72
N VAL A 384 -22.97 2.62 -8.97
CA VAL A 384 -22.00 1.90 -8.11
C VAL A 384 -20.65 2.61 -8.11
N GLY A 385 -20.20 3.16 -9.22
CA GLY A 385 -18.97 3.94 -9.29
C GLY A 385 -19.02 5.19 -8.42
N ARG A 386 -20.13 5.90 -8.36
CA ARG A 386 -20.34 7.04 -7.47
C ARG A 386 -20.32 6.64 -6.00
N GLU A 387 -21.02 5.55 -5.62
CA GLU A 387 -20.95 5.00 -4.27
C GLU A 387 -19.51 4.63 -3.87
N ARG A 388 -18.76 4.05 -4.79
CA ARG A 388 -17.33 3.73 -4.58
C ARG A 388 -16.48 4.99 -4.36
N LEU A 389 -16.76 6.10 -5.04
CA LEU A 389 -16.07 7.39 -4.80
C LEU A 389 -16.39 7.97 -3.41
N GLU A 390 -17.65 7.90 -2.98
CA GLU A 390 -18.09 8.36 -1.66
C GLU A 390 -17.40 7.56 -0.54
N ALA A 391 -17.37 6.24 -0.67
CA ALA A 391 -16.71 5.34 0.28
C ALA A 391 -15.18 5.25 0.10
N CYS A 392 -14.58 6.11 -0.74
CA CYS A 392 -13.16 6.00 -1.09
C CYS A 392 -12.25 6.23 0.12
N ALA A 393 -11.43 5.23 0.40
CA ALA A 393 -10.43 5.25 1.46
C ALA A 393 -9.04 5.73 0.99
N PHE A 394 -8.84 5.97 -0.31
CA PHE A 394 -7.56 6.36 -0.87
C PHE A 394 -7.63 7.75 -1.50
N LYS A 395 -7.01 8.73 -0.85
CA LYS A 395 -7.09 10.15 -1.23
C LYS A 395 -5.75 10.73 -1.65
N VAL A 396 -5.85 11.71 -2.54
CA VAL A 396 -4.75 12.57 -3.00
C VAL A 396 -5.15 14.01 -2.71
N SER A 397 -4.23 14.83 -2.25
CA SER A 397 -4.50 16.26 -2.09
C SER A 397 -4.12 17.02 -3.36
N ILE A 398 -5.09 17.71 -3.95
CA ILE A 398 -4.93 18.57 -5.13
C ILE A 398 -5.54 19.93 -4.81
N ASN A 399 -4.73 21.00 -4.85
CA ASN A 399 -5.17 22.40 -4.66
C ASN A 399 -6.04 22.59 -3.39
N GLY A 400 -5.62 21.95 -2.29
CA GLY A 400 -6.33 22.04 -1.01
C GLY A 400 -7.58 21.17 -0.88
N ARG A 401 -7.85 20.29 -1.86
CA ARG A 401 -8.97 19.36 -1.85
C ARG A 401 -8.49 17.91 -1.82
N LEU A 402 -9.20 17.09 -1.06
CA LEU A 402 -8.94 15.65 -0.99
C LEU A 402 -9.77 14.91 -2.03
N GLU A 403 -9.14 14.58 -3.14
CA GLU A 403 -9.76 13.85 -4.24
C GLU A 403 -9.52 12.34 -4.13
N SER A 404 -10.43 11.52 -4.68
CA SER A 404 -10.18 10.08 -4.77
C SER A 404 -9.10 9.78 -5.80
N MET A 405 -8.25 8.78 -5.55
CA MET A 405 -7.24 8.35 -6.52
C MET A 405 -7.86 7.98 -7.87
N CYS A 406 -9.05 7.37 -7.88
CA CYS A 406 -9.77 7.03 -9.11
C CYS A 406 -10.17 8.28 -9.90
N ALA A 407 -10.72 9.32 -9.24
CA ALA A 407 -11.07 10.57 -9.92
C ALA A 407 -9.81 11.26 -10.46
N VAL A 408 -8.72 11.26 -9.69
CA VAL A 408 -7.43 11.85 -10.11
C VAL A 408 -6.92 11.19 -11.39
N ASN A 409 -7.00 9.86 -11.47
CA ASN A 409 -6.45 9.11 -12.60
C ASN A 409 -7.39 9.04 -13.80
N ALA A 410 -8.72 9.03 -13.59
CA ALA A 410 -9.69 8.74 -14.65
C ALA A 410 -10.44 9.97 -15.17
N LEU A 411 -10.48 11.08 -14.41
CA LEU A 411 -11.24 12.29 -14.78
C LEU A 411 -10.35 13.48 -15.21
N GLY A 412 -9.10 13.22 -15.58
CA GLY A 412 -8.18 14.23 -16.07
C GLY A 412 -7.64 15.21 -15.02
N LEU A 413 -7.88 14.96 -13.72
CA LEU A 413 -7.41 15.85 -12.66
C LEU A 413 -5.88 15.84 -12.51
N ARG A 414 -5.23 14.73 -12.83
CA ARG A 414 -3.77 14.61 -12.85
C ARG A 414 -3.16 15.49 -13.94
N GLU A 415 -3.70 15.41 -15.14
CA GLU A 415 -3.26 16.19 -16.29
C GLU A 415 -3.52 17.69 -16.08
N ALA A 416 -4.66 18.06 -15.50
CA ALA A 416 -4.95 19.43 -15.12
C ALA A 416 -3.92 19.96 -14.10
N PHE A 417 -3.66 19.21 -13.04
CA PHE A 417 -2.65 19.55 -12.03
C PHE A 417 -1.26 19.72 -12.64
N TYR A 418 -0.87 18.84 -13.58
CA TYR A 418 0.42 18.96 -14.24
C TYR A 418 0.55 20.21 -15.10
N ARG A 419 -0.50 20.61 -15.84
CA ARG A 419 -0.52 21.82 -16.66
C ARG A 419 -0.40 23.10 -15.83
N GLU A 420 -1.11 23.19 -14.71
CA GLU A 420 -1.07 24.38 -13.83
C GLU A 420 0.32 24.67 -13.26
N GLY A 421 1.19 23.67 -13.16
CA GLY A 421 2.55 23.83 -12.63
C GLY A 421 3.65 24.01 -13.67
N GLN A 422 3.31 24.09 -14.94
CA GLN A 422 4.31 24.40 -15.96
C GLN A 422 4.55 25.91 -16.02
N PRO A 423 5.83 26.37 -16.09
CA PRO A 423 6.10 27.76 -16.44
C PRO A 423 5.44 28.05 -17.78
N ALA A 424 4.79 29.21 -17.91
CA ALA A 424 4.16 29.64 -19.17
C ALA A 424 5.16 29.41 -20.29
N SER A 425 4.81 28.61 -21.29
CA SER A 425 5.64 28.36 -22.45
C SER A 425 5.86 29.74 -23.11
N THR A 426 7.09 30.22 -23.09
CA THR A 426 7.47 31.41 -23.88
C THR A 426 7.10 31.09 -25.32
N PRO A 427 6.24 31.90 -25.97
CA PRO A 427 5.93 31.65 -27.37
C PRO A 427 7.26 31.70 -28.14
N SER A 428 7.56 30.60 -28.85
CA SER A 428 8.69 30.63 -29.79
C SER A 428 8.37 31.69 -30.83
N LEU A 429 9.07 32.83 -30.75
CA LEU A 429 9.13 33.82 -31.82
C LEU A 429 9.76 33.13 -33.06
N THR A 430 8.91 32.52 -33.87
CA THR A 430 9.29 32.14 -35.24
C THR A 430 9.49 33.46 -35.98
N VAL A 431 10.72 33.95 -36.02
CA VAL A 431 11.11 35.03 -36.92
C VAL A 431 10.99 34.48 -38.33
N ALA A 432 9.92 34.86 -39.01
CA ALA A 432 9.81 34.69 -40.43
C ALA A 432 10.86 35.62 -41.08
N LEU A 433 11.96 35.04 -41.54
CA LEU A 433 12.87 35.71 -42.48
C LEU A 433 12.20 35.62 -43.85
N THR A 434 11.63 36.74 -44.27
CA THR A 434 11.32 37.05 -45.68
C THR A 434 12.58 37.36 -46.46
#